data_28a231e0aa735ce52590bce38dba5feb
#
_entry.id   28a231e0aa735ce52590bce38dba5feb
#
_cell.length_a   1.000
_cell.length_b   1.000
_cell.length_c   1.000
_cell.angle_alpha   90.00
_cell.angle_beta   90.00
_cell.angle_gamma   90.00
#
_symmetry.space_group_name_H-M   'P 1'
#
loop_
_entity.id
_entity.type
_entity.pdbx_description
1 polymer ?
#
loop_
_entity_poly.entity_id
_entity_poly.type
_entity_poly.pdbx_seq_one_letter_code
_entity_poly.pdbx_strand_id
1 'polypeptide(L)'
;MKRLFPHASAVAALIAVATAAYAAPGEITLTHIHGLAYSADGTELLIPSHHGLAVYRAGRWSKASGPEHDYMGFSATRDRFYSSGHPAPGSGLTNPLGLIRSDDGGKTWSKLGLEGESDFHLLATGYESNAVYVYSTHPNSRIRKPGLYYTVNDGFGWHEVRANGLSGKIAALAVHPADPKTLAVATSTGIYLSRDSGDTFKPLKSGAQAVSVFFDLDGRHLWGGTYEGRGTLARIDLASGRAAPVPVPELPEDAVAYVAQNPKRPSEYAIATFERSVFLSRDEGKSWTPIAERGRAR
;
A
#
# COMPACT_ATOMS: atom_id res chain seq x y z
N MET A 1 74.94 35.58 -23.52
CA MET A 1 74.04 35.29 -22.39
C MET A 1 72.66 35.07 -22.90
N LYS A 2 72.17 33.81 -23.06
CA LYS A 2 70.83 33.45 -23.50
C LYS A 2 70.01 33.07 -22.27
N ARG A 3 68.92 33.80 -22.02
CA ARG A 3 67.97 33.47 -20.94
C ARG A 3 66.92 32.50 -21.49
N LEU A 4 66.88 31.32 -20.87
CA LEU A 4 65.76 30.34 -21.06
C LEU A 4 64.60 30.74 -20.19
N PHE A 5 63.40 30.75 -20.79
CA PHE A 5 62.10 30.80 -20.09
C PHE A 5 61.55 29.37 -19.96
N PRO A 6 61.00 28.99 -18.81
CA PRO A 6 60.34 27.69 -18.67
C PRO A 6 58.90 27.79 -19.15
N HIS A 7 58.50 26.82 -20.01
CA HIS A 7 57.11 26.62 -20.44
C HIS A 7 56.36 25.96 -19.28
N ALA A 8 55.33 26.65 -18.77
CA ALA A 8 54.33 26.05 -17.89
C ALA A 8 53.28 25.36 -18.72
N SER A 9 53.24 24.05 -18.68
CA SER A 9 52.16 23.24 -19.26
C SER A 9 50.95 23.24 -18.33
N ALA A 10 49.89 23.91 -18.73
CA ALA A 10 48.60 23.82 -18.05
C ALA A 10 47.90 22.49 -18.42
N VAL A 11 47.76 21.59 -17.46
CA VAL A 11 46.96 20.41 -17.60
C VAL A 11 45.50 20.80 -17.32
N ALA A 12 44.69 20.88 -18.36
CA ALA A 12 43.24 21.05 -18.25
C ALA A 12 42.63 19.69 -17.85
N ALA A 13 42.21 19.59 -16.61
CA ALA A 13 41.40 18.45 -16.15
C ALA A 13 39.95 18.58 -16.71
N LEU A 14 39.63 17.77 -17.68
CA LEU A 14 38.23 17.59 -18.12
C LEU A 14 37.49 16.83 -17.02
N ILE A 15 36.62 17.52 -16.28
CA ILE A 15 35.61 16.89 -15.42
C ILE A 15 34.49 16.43 -16.34
N ALA A 16 34.45 15.13 -16.66
CA ALA A 16 33.33 14.49 -17.31
C ALA A 16 32.17 14.41 -16.29
N VAL A 17 31.24 15.35 -16.39
CA VAL A 17 29.95 15.22 -15.71
C VAL A 17 29.18 14.13 -16.41
N ALA A 18 29.15 12.94 -15.80
CA ALA A 18 28.27 11.88 -16.24
C ALA A 18 26.81 12.32 -15.98
N THR A 19 26.19 12.88 -17.00
CA THR A 19 24.73 13.04 -17.03
C THR A 19 24.14 11.66 -17.14
N ALA A 20 23.59 11.15 -16.02
CA ALA A 20 22.74 9.98 -16.06
C ALA A 20 21.62 10.29 -17.07
N ALA A 21 21.64 9.61 -18.20
CA ALA A 21 20.56 9.66 -19.17
C ALA A 21 19.31 9.08 -18.50
N TYR A 22 18.45 9.95 -17.96
CA TYR A 22 17.10 9.57 -17.60
C TYR A 22 16.41 9.22 -18.93
N ALA A 23 16.03 7.94 -19.09
CA ALA A 23 15.13 7.55 -20.15
C ALA A 23 13.93 8.51 -20.13
N ALA A 24 13.50 8.97 -21.30
CA ALA A 24 12.26 9.72 -21.42
C ALA A 24 11.17 8.94 -20.70
N PRO A 25 10.33 9.59 -19.87
CA PRO A 25 9.32 8.88 -19.11
C PRO A 25 8.39 8.19 -20.09
N GLY A 26 8.49 6.85 -20.20
CA GLY A 26 7.42 6.06 -20.80
C GLY A 26 6.17 6.41 -20.01
N GLU A 27 5.08 6.69 -20.71
CA GLU A 27 3.80 7.06 -20.09
C GLU A 27 3.41 5.96 -19.09
N ILE A 28 3.51 6.23 -17.77
CA ILE A 28 3.10 5.29 -16.73
C ILE A 28 1.59 5.21 -16.76
N THR A 29 1.08 4.02 -16.98
CA THR A 29 -0.36 3.72 -16.93
C THR A 29 -0.62 2.79 -15.74
N LEU A 30 -1.45 3.25 -14.82
CA LEU A 30 -1.95 2.43 -13.71
C LEU A 30 -3.17 1.64 -14.21
N THR A 31 -2.97 0.38 -14.62
CA THR A 31 -4.04 -0.45 -15.19
C THR A 31 -5.07 -0.88 -14.14
N HIS A 32 -4.60 -1.25 -12.97
CA HIS A 32 -5.34 -1.42 -11.71
C HIS A 32 -4.47 -0.90 -10.57
N ILE A 33 -5.06 -0.65 -9.42
CA ILE A 33 -4.33 -0.31 -8.19
C ILE A 33 -4.72 -1.34 -7.14
N HIS A 34 -3.72 -2.04 -6.59
CA HIS A 34 -3.91 -3.12 -5.61
C HIS A 34 -3.30 -2.80 -4.25
N GLY A 35 -2.95 -1.54 -4.03
CA GLY A 35 -2.37 -1.04 -2.81
C GLY A 35 -1.77 0.34 -2.99
N LEU A 36 -1.31 0.93 -1.90
CA LEU A 36 -0.67 2.23 -1.86
C LEU A 36 0.24 2.28 -0.64
N ALA A 37 1.52 2.58 -0.82
CA ALA A 37 2.45 2.67 0.28
C ALA A 37 3.58 3.66 0.02
N TYR A 38 4.05 4.31 1.08
CA TYR A 38 5.31 5.03 1.03
C TYR A 38 6.49 4.10 1.32
N SER A 39 7.64 4.40 0.73
CA SER A 39 8.92 3.82 1.14
C SER A 39 9.25 4.18 2.59
N ALA A 40 10.08 3.38 3.26
CA ALA A 40 10.46 3.58 4.66
C ALA A 40 11.12 4.94 4.94
N ASP A 41 11.83 5.50 3.95
CA ASP A 41 12.45 6.83 4.00
C ASP A 41 11.47 7.96 3.60
N GLY A 42 10.23 7.62 3.21
CA GLY A 42 9.20 8.55 2.81
C GLY A 42 9.48 9.32 1.53
N THR A 43 10.44 8.89 0.70
CA THR A 43 10.81 9.60 -0.53
C THR A 43 10.03 9.14 -1.75
N GLU A 44 9.48 7.93 -1.73
CA GLU A 44 8.76 7.30 -2.83
C GLU A 44 7.36 6.89 -2.41
N LEU A 45 6.39 7.11 -3.30
CA LEU A 45 5.07 6.50 -3.22
C LEU A 45 5.03 5.34 -4.21
N LEU A 46 4.77 4.14 -3.71
CA LEU A 46 4.72 2.91 -4.48
C LEU A 46 3.27 2.50 -4.70
N ILE A 47 2.96 2.14 -5.94
CA ILE A 47 1.62 1.78 -6.39
C ILE A 47 1.69 0.48 -7.18
N PRO A 48 1.30 -0.66 -6.57
CA PRO A 48 1.23 -1.93 -7.27
C PRO A 48 0.13 -1.92 -8.32
N SER A 49 0.45 -2.48 -9.47
CA SER A 49 -0.49 -2.66 -10.58
C SER A 49 -0.19 -4.00 -11.30
N HIS A 50 -0.92 -4.32 -12.38
CA HIS A 50 -0.70 -5.56 -13.14
C HIS A 50 0.71 -5.71 -13.75
N HIS A 51 1.51 -4.66 -13.78
CA HIS A 51 2.82 -4.65 -14.45
C HIS A 51 3.92 -4.12 -13.51
N GLY A 52 3.93 -4.64 -12.28
CA GLY A 52 4.92 -4.27 -11.27
C GLY A 52 4.51 -3.07 -10.42
N LEU A 53 5.50 -2.44 -9.81
CA LEU A 53 5.31 -1.27 -8.96
C LEU A 53 5.57 0.01 -9.75
N ALA A 54 4.57 0.88 -9.87
CA ALA A 54 4.76 2.25 -10.28
C ALA A 54 5.29 3.06 -9.07
N VAL A 55 6.21 3.98 -9.33
CA VAL A 55 6.86 4.81 -8.32
C VAL A 55 6.66 6.28 -8.66
N TYR A 56 6.17 7.04 -7.69
CA TYR A 56 6.13 8.49 -7.77
C TYR A 56 7.12 9.10 -6.77
N ARG A 57 8.07 9.88 -7.28
CA ARG A 57 9.12 10.53 -6.49
C ARG A 57 9.41 11.93 -7.01
N ALA A 58 9.38 12.93 -6.13
CA ALA A 58 9.75 14.30 -6.44
C ALA A 58 9.08 14.86 -7.73
N GLY A 59 7.79 14.58 -7.92
CA GLY A 59 7.03 15.06 -9.09
C GLY A 59 7.22 14.22 -10.35
N ARG A 60 7.86 13.06 -10.29
CA ARG A 60 8.15 12.21 -11.45
C ARG A 60 7.67 10.79 -11.24
N TRP A 61 7.19 10.18 -12.32
CA TRP A 61 6.81 8.79 -12.37
C TRP A 61 7.92 7.93 -12.96
N SER A 62 8.06 6.72 -12.43
CA SER A 62 8.96 5.67 -12.95
C SER A 62 8.38 4.30 -12.59
N LYS A 63 8.97 3.24 -13.16
CA LYS A 63 8.77 1.88 -12.67
C LYS A 63 9.84 1.54 -11.63
N ALA A 64 9.49 0.73 -10.63
CA ALA A 64 10.47 0.14 -9.73
C ALA A 64 11.41 -0.80 -10.51
N SER A 65 12.63 -0.99 -10.00
CA SER A 65 13.63 -1.87 -10.62
C SER A 65 13.41 -3.37 -10.36
N GLY A 66 12.35 -3.74 -9.64
CA GLY A 66 12.01 -5.12 -9.31
C GLY A 66 11.24 -5.85 -10.41
N PRO A 67 10.84 -7.11 -10.15
CA PRO A 67 10.03 -7.89 -11.08
C PRO A 67 8.70 -7.22 -11.39
N GLU A 68 8.25 -7.34 -12.64
CA GLU A 68 6.95 -6.81 -13.07
C GLU A 68 5.80 -7.81 -12.78
N HIS A 69 5.73 -8.31 -11.55
CA HIS A 69 4.62 -9.16 -11.11
C HIS A 69 3.31 -8.37 -11.00
N ASP A 70 2.21 -9.06 -11.10
CA ASP A 70 0.89 -8.52 -10.74
C ASP A 70 0.72 -8.66 -9.23
N TYR A 71 1.07 -7.60 -8.51
CA TYR A 71 1.04 -7.58 -7.05
C TYR A 71 -0.36 -7.31 -6.54
N MET A 72 -0.95 -8.31 -5.90
CA MET A 72 -2.22 -8.22 -5.17
C MET A 72 -1.98 -8.08 -3.67
N GLY A 73 -2.93 -7.51 -2.95
CA GLY A 73 -2.86 -7.42 -1.49
C GLY A 73 -1.54 -6.82 -0.98
N PHE A 74 -1.11 -5.69 -1.54
CA PHE A 74 0.16 -5.04 -1.20
C PHE A 74 0.04 -4.21 0.09
N SER A 75 0.95 -4.42 1.03
CA SER A 75 0.98 -3.68 2.30
C SER A 75 2.41 -3.47 2.79
N ALA A 76 2.66 -2.31 3.41
CA ALA A 76 3.96 -1.92 3.93
C ALA A 76 4.02 -2.03 5.45
N THR A 77 5.19 -2.43 5.94
CA THR A 77 5.63 -2.23 7.31
C THR A 77 6.76 -1.19 7.36
N ARG A 78 7.33 -0.93 8.51
CA ARG A 78 8.43 0.03 8.67
C ARG A 78 9.62 -0.27 7.75
N ASP A 79 9.93 -1.53 7.52
CA ASP A 79 11.14 -2.02 6.86
C ASP A 79 10.90 -3.01 5.73
N ARG A 80 9.63 -3.34 5.43
CA ARG A 80 9.27 -4.42 4.49
C ARG A 80 8.01 -4.12 3.71
N PHE A 81 7.88 -4.81 2.59
CA PHE A 81 6.61 -4.96 1.90
C PHE A 81 6.16 -6.42 1.94
N TYR A 82 4.88 -6.64 2.12
CA TYR A 82 4.22 -7.93 1.92
C TYR A 82 3.25 -7.83 0.76
N SER A 83 3.16 -8.89 -0.01
CA SER A 83 2.23 -8.98 -1.14
C SER A 83 1.86 -10.42 -1.45
N SER A 84 1.01 -10.58 -2.42
CA SER A 84 0.61 -11.82 -3.06
C SER A 84 0.45 -11.54 -4.56
N GLY A 85 -0.23 -12.42 -5.29
CA GLY A 85 -0.62 -12.16 -6.67
C GLY A 85 -0.03 -13.13 -7.67
N HIS A 86 0.24 -12.63 -8.89
CA HIS A 86 0.62 -13.47 -10.01
C HIS A 86 2.01 -13.14 -10.54
N PRO A 87 2.83 -14.13 -10.87
CA PRO A 87 4.15 -13.91 -11.42
C PRO A 87 4.08 -13.27 -12.82
N ALA A 88 5.09 -12.46 -13.14
CA ALA A 88 5.25 -11.93 -14.49
C ALA A 88 5.35 -13.07 -15.52
N PRO A 89 4.78 -12.91 -16.72
CA PRO A 89 4.94 -13.88 -17.79
C PRO A 89 6.41 -14.21 -18.06
N GLY A 90 6.74 -15.48 -18.20
CA GLY A 90 8.11 -15.92 -18.46
C GLY A 90 9.07 -15.92 -17.28
N SER A 91 8.62 -15.58 -16.07
CA SER A 91 9.46 -15.58 -14.86
C SER A 91 9.86 -16.98 -14.37
N GLY A 92 9.16 -18.02 -14.81
CA GLY A 92 9.38 -19.40 -14.34
C GLY A 92 8.89 -19.68 -12.92
N LEU A 93 8.19 -18.72 -12.30
CA LEU A 93 7.63 -18.87 -10.97
C LEU A 93 6.27 -19.58 -11.01
N THR A 94 5.93 -20.24 -9.89
CA THR A 94 4.62 -20.88 -9.72
C THR A 94 3.54 -19.83 -9.54
N ASN A 95 2.38 -20.01 -10.18
CA ASN A 95 1.23 -19.12 -10.10
C ASN A 95 0.10 -19.78 -9.29
N PRO A 96 -0.49 -19.08 -8.29
CA PRO A 96 -0.15 -17.77 -7.79
C PRO A 96 1.14 -17.75 -6.95
N LEU A 97 1.61 -16.55 -6.59
CA LEU A 97 2.87 -16.35 -5.84
C LEU A 97 2.79 -16.80 -4.37
N GLY A 98 1.59 -17.02 -3.83
CA GLY A 98 1.41 -17.22 -2.39
C GLY A 98 1.66 -15.93 -1.60
N LEU A 99 2.19 -16.03 -0.40
CA LEU A 99 2.65 -14.89 0.38
C LEU A 99 4.11 -14.61 0.04
N ILE A 100 4.43 -13.37 -0.30
CA ILE A 100 5.78 -12.91 -0.61
C ILE A 100 6.14 -11.67 0.19
N ARG A 101 7.46 -11.46 0.42
CA ARG A 101 8.00 -10.34 1.17
C ARG A 101 9.20 -9.73 0.45
N SER A 102 9.30 -8.41 0.50
CA SER A 102 10.48 -7.66 0.08
C SER A 102 11.06 -6.89 1.26
N ASP A 103 12.39 -6.99 1.44
CA ASP A 103 13.16 -6.28 2.45
C ASP A 103 14.00 -5.13 1.83
N ASP A 104 13.84 -4.85 0.54
CA ASP A 104 14.68 -3.91 -0.23
C ASP A 104 13.89 -2.92 -1.10
N GLY A 105 12.65 -2.64 -0.72
CA GLY A 105 11.81 -1.67 -1.41
C GLY A 105 11.16 -2.22 -2.70
N GLY A 106 10.94 -3.53 -2.79
CA GLY A 106 10.28 -4.18 -3.92
C GLY A 106 11.24 -4.60 -5.05
N LYS A 107 12.55 -4.49 -4.85
CA LYS A 107 13.56 -4.90 -5.85
C LYS A 107 13.68 -6.42 -5.95
N THR A 108 13.68 -7.08 -4.81
CA THR A 108 13.67 -8.56 -4.73
C THR A 108 12.57 -9.03 -3.78
N TRP A 109 12.10 -10.27 -3.99
CA TRP A 109 11.01 -10.86 -3.23
C TRP A 109 11.35 -12.26 -2.76
N SER A 110 11.16 -12.49 -1.48
CA SER A 110 11.29 -13.79 -0.84
C SER A 110 9.93 -14.47 -0.77
N LYS A 111 9.88 -15.75 -1.09
CA LYS A 111 8.69 -16.59 -0.95
C LYS A 111 8.53 -17.00 0.50
N LEU A 112 7.32 -16.85 1.05
CA LEU A 112 6.98 -17.22 2.41
C LEU A 112 6.06 -18.45 2.49
N GLY A 113 5.65 -18.96 1.33
CA GLY A 113 4.86 -20.18 1.16
C GLY A 113 3.51 -19.93 0.48
N LEU A 114 2.78 -21.03 0.26
CA LEU A 114 1.49 -21.08 -0.42
C LEU A 114 1.56 -20.73 -1.92
N GLU A 115 2.73 -20.88 -2.53
CA GLU A 115 2.91 -20.76 -3.99
C GLU A 115 2.08 -21.83 -4.71
N GLY A 116 1.35 -21.41 -5.73
CA GLY A 116 0.41 -22.27 -6.46
C GLY A 116 -0.90 -22.51 -5.76
N GLU A 117 -1.06 -22.02 -4.52
CA GLU A 117 -2.22 -22.32 -3.69
C GLU A 117 -3.06 -21.08 -3.35
N SER A 118 -2.45 -19.91 -3.19
CA SER A 118 -3.18 -18.74 -2.71
C SER A 118 -2.78 -17.46 -3.41
N ASP A 119 -3.81 -16.65 -3.67
CA ASP A 119 -3.73 -15.27 -4.12
C ASP A 119 -4.54 -14.40 -3.14
N PHE A 120 -3.82 -13.70 -2.26
CA PHE A 120 -4.44 -12.88 -1.22
C PHE A 120 -4.71 -11.46 -1.71
N HIS A 121 -5.89 -11.22 -2.26
CA HIS A 121 -6.33 -9.87 -2.66
C HIS A 121 -6.52 -8.93 -1.47
N LEU A 122 -7.00 -9.45 -0.35
CA LEU A 122 -7.12 -8.69 0.90
C LEU A 122 -5.99 -9.11 1.84
N LEU A 123 -5.02 -8.24 1.97
CA LEU A 123 -3.86 -8.37 2.84
C LEU A 123 -3.58 -7.03 3.51
N ALA A 124 -3.34 -7.04 4.82
CA ALA A 124 -2.95 -5.86 5.58
C ALA A 124 -1.89 -6.23 6.62
N THR A 125 -0.99 -5.29 6.89
CA THR A 125 0.10 -5.48 7.84
C THR A 125 0.08 -4.45 8.96
N GLY A 126 0.52 -4.86 10.17
CA GLY A 126 0.82 -3.91 11.23
C GLY A 126 2.18 -3.26 10.97
N TYR A 127 2.18 -1.95 10.81
CA TYR A 127 3.36 -1.18 10.37
C TYR A 127 4.60 -1.42 11.24
N GLU A 128 4.44 -1.50 12.56
CA GLU A 128 5.52 -1.71 13.53
C GLU A 128 5.70 -3.18 13.95
N SER A 129 4.67 -4.01 13.74
CA SER A 129 4.62 -5.38 14.31
C SER A 129 4.88 -6.47 13.28
N ASN A 130 4.89 -6.17 11.99
CA ASN A 130 4.97 -7.13 10.89
C ASN A 130 3.90 -8.25 10.94
N ALA A 131 2.82 -8.07 11.71
CA ALA A 131 1.68 -8.98 11.66
C ALA A 131 0.99 -8.85 10.30
N VAL A 132 0.65 -9.97 9.68
CA VAL A 132 -0.01 -10.03 8.38
C VAL A 132 -1.37 -10.66 8.54
N TYR A 133 -2.43 -9.93 8.17
CA TYR A 133 -3.80 -10.41 8.09
C TYR A 133 -4.22 -10.57 6.65
N VAL A 134 -4.91 -11.67 6.34
CA VAL A 134 -5.40 -11.98 5.00
C VAL A 134 -6.84 -12.50 5.04
N TYR A 135 -7.55 -12.31 3.94
CA TYR A 135 -8.78 -13.07 3.68
C TYR A 135 -8.48 -14.14 2.64
N SER A 136 -8.57 -15.40 3.05
CA SER A 136 -8.43 -16.55 2.15
C SER A 136 -9.80 -16.92 1.57
N THR A 137 -9.91 -16.93 0.25
CA THR A 137 -11.16 -17.28 -0.44
C THR A 137 -11.35 -18.79 -0.62
N HIS A 138 -10.25 -19.56 -0.53
CA HIS A 138 -10.23 -21.00 -0.72
C HIS A 138 -9.33 -21.68 0.31
N PRO A 139 -9.58 -22.96 0.64
CA PRO A 139 -8.64 -23.77 1.42
C PRO A 139 -7.29 -23.93 0.69
N ASN A 140 -6.22 -24.07 1.45
CA ASN A 140 -4.88 -24.38 0.97
C ASN A 140 -4.16 -25.30 1.97
N SER A 141 -2.88 -25.61 1.77
CA SER A 141 -2.12 -26.54 2.63
C SER A 141 -2.01 -26.10 4.09
N ARG A 142 -2.17 -24.81 4.39
CA ARG A 142 -2.05 -24.23 5.76
C ARG A 142 -3.34 -23.66 6.31
N ILE A 143 -4.33 -23.37 5.44
CA ILE A 143 -5.62 -22.75 5.77
C ILE A 143 -6.74 -23.69 5.32
N ARG A 144 -7.50 -24.23 6.27
CA ARG A 144 -8.45 -25.33 6.00
C ARG A 144 -9.79 -24.91 5.40
N LYS A 145 -10.20 -23.64 5.58
CA LYS A 145 -11.48 -23.12 5.10
C LYS A 145 -11.37 -21.65 4.72
N PRO A 146 -12.26 -21.12 3.88
CA PRO A 146 -12.33 -19.69 3.61
C PRO A 146 -12.54 -18.87 4.88
N GLY A 147 -11.93 -17.68 4.97
CA GLY A 147 -12.08 -16.80 6.13
C GLY A 147 -10.92 -15.84 6.32
N LEU A 148 -10.97 -15.11 7.43
CA LEU A 148 -9.89 -14.25 7.90
C LEU A 148 -8.86 -15.07 8.66
N TYR A 149 -7.58 -14.79 8.40
CA TYR A 149 -6.45 -15.41 9.07
C TYR A 149 -5.36 -14.38 9.32
N TYR A 150 -4.51 -14.66 10.30
CA TYR A 150 -3.31 -13.87 10.52
C TYR A 150 -2.09 -14.73 10.83
N THR A 151 -0.93 -14.15 10.57
CA THR A 151 0.38 -14.68 10.96
C THR A 151 1.20 -13.57 11.61
N VAL A 152 2.09 -13.94 12.53
CA VAL A 152 3.07 -13.04 13.16
C VAL A 152 4.51 -13.54 12.95
N ASN A 153 4.67 -14.55 12.09
CA ASN A 153 5.93 -15.22 11.82
C ASN A 153 6.08 -15.54 10.32
N ASP A 154 5.79 -14.55 9.46
CA ASP A 154 6.00 -14.62 8.01
C ASP A 154 5.29 -15.81 7.34
N GLY A 155 4.08 -16.14 7.78
CA GLY A 155 3.30 -17.23 7.20
C GLY A 155 3.75 -18.65 7.59
N PHE A 156 4.70 -18.78 8.50
CA PHE A 156 5.09 -20.11 9.01
C PHE A 156 3.94 -20.77 9.77
N GLY A 157 3.21 -20.02 10.58
CA GLY A 157 1.98 -20.44 11.25
C GLY A 157 0.83 -19.47 10.96
N TRP A 158 -0.37 -20.02 10.78
CA TRP A 158 -1.58 -19.26 10.54
C TRP A 158 -2.59 -19.47 11.66
N HIS A 159 -3.21 -18.39 12.10
CA HIS A 159 -4.27 -18.38 13.11
C HIS A 159 -5.58 -17.98 12.45
N GLU A 160 -6.62 -18.76 12.68
CA GLU A 160 -7.97 -18.44 12.24
C GLU A 160 -8.57 -17.30 13.07
N VAL A 161 -9.18 -16.34 12.41
CA VAL A 161 -9.94 -15.25 13.01
C VAL A 161 -11.39 -15.71 13.17
N ARG A 162 -11.95 -15.69 14.39
CA ARG A 162 -13.33 -16.14 14.66
C ARG A 162 -14.38 -15.22 14.10
N ALA A 163 -14.07 -13.93 13.98
CA ALA A 163 -14.91 -12.90 13.39
C ALA A 163 -16.31 -12.75 14.03
N ASN A 164 -16.46 -13.06 15.32
CA ASN A 164 -17.73 -12.91 16.03
C ASN A 164 -18.19 -11.45 15.99
N GLY A 165 -19.43 -11.18 15.59
CA GLY A 165 -19.98 -9.82 15.49
C GLY A 165 -19.60 -9.07 14.21
N LEU A 166 -18.75 -9.63 13.34
CA LEU A 166 -18.49 -9.07 12.00
C LEU A 166 -19.68 -9.37 11.09
N SER A 167 -20.15 -8.38 10.34
CA SER A 167 -21.28 -8.50 9.42
C SER A 167 -20.97 -7.87 8.06
N GLY A 168 -21.60 -8.40 7.02
CA GLY A 168 -21.46 -7.92 5.65
C GLY A 168 -20.27 -8.52 4.89
N LYS A 169 -20.21 -8.23 3.59
CA LYS A 169 -19.11 -8.65 2.72
C LYS A 169 -17.86 -7.78 3.01
N ILE A 170 -16.74 -8.40 3.29
CA ILE A 170 -15.47 -7.71 3.55
C ILE A 170 -14.97 -7.04 2.27
N ALA A 171 -14.56 -5.78 2.39
CA ALA A 171 -14.02 -4.96 1.30
C ALA A 171 -12.56 -4.56 1.54
N ALA A 172 -12.16 -4.28 2.80
CA ALA A 172 -10.80 -3.89 3.13
C ALA A 172 -10.43 -4.25 4.57
N LEU A 173 -9.14 -4.38 4.81
CA LEU A 173 -8.52 -4.68 6.11
C LEU A 173 -7.50 -3.60 6.45
N ALA A 174 -7.37 -3.27 7.74
CA ALA A 174 -6.25 -2.48 8.24
C ALA A 174 -5.84 -2.98 9.63
N VAL A 175 -4.54 -3.14 9.86
CA VAL A 175 -3.98 -3.55 11.14
C VAL A 175 -3.41 -2.32 11.84
N HIS A 176 -3.67 -2.19 13.13
CA HIS A 176 -3.12 -1.09 13.93
C HIS A 176 -1.57 -1.14 13.87
N PRO A 177 -0.89 0.01 13.67
CA PRO A 177 0.54 0.00 13.42
C PRO A 177 1.36 -0.70 14.50
N ALA A 178 1.10 -0.44 15.77
CA ALA A 178 1.91 -0.97 16.89
C ALA A 178 1.25 -2.13 17.66
N ASP A 179 -0.06 -2.33 17.50
CA ASP A 179 -0.79 -3.41 18.20
C ASP A 179 -1.30 -4.44 17.20
N PRO A 180 -0.63 -5.61 17.08
CA PRO A 180 -1.01 -6.64 16.12
C PRO A 180 -2.37 -7.29 16.40
N LYS A 181 -2.96 -7.05 17.57
CA LYS A 181 -4.28 -7.58 17.95
C LYS A 181 -5.43 -6.67 17.54
N THR A 182 -5.14 -5.42 17.20
CA THR A 182 -6.16 -4.46 16.78
C THR A 182 -6.30 -4.43 15.26
N LEU A 183 -7.47 -4.82 14.77
CA LEU A 183 -7.83 -4.96 13.36
C LEU A 183 -9.10 -4.17 13.05
N ALA A 184 -9.08 -3.37 12.01
CA ALA A 184 -10.27 -2.74 11.42
C ALA A 184 -10.65 -3.43 10.11
N VAL A 185 -11.94 -3.60 9.90
CA VAL A 185 -12.50 -4.23 8.71
C VAL A 185 -13.60 -3.36 8.11
N ALA A 186 -13.46 -2.99 6.84
CA ALA A 186 -14.52 -2.38 6.06
C ALA A 186 -15.40 -3.47 5.44
N THR A 187 -16.72 -3.31 5.58
CA THR A 187 -17.69 -4.25 5.04
C THR A 187 -18.84 -3.53 4.34
N SER A 188 -19.68 -4.29 3.65
CA SER A 188 -20.91 -3.76 3.04
C SER A 188 -21.92 -3.18 4.05
N THR A 189 -21.74 -3.38 5.36
CA THR A 189 -22.63 -2.88 6.42
C THR A 189 -21.99 -1.83 7.32
N GLY A 190 -20.68 -1.55 7.14
CA GLY A 190 -19.97 -0.54 7.92
C GLY A 190 -18.52 -0.89 8.21
N ILE A 191 -17.95 -0.16 9.16
CA ILE A 191 -16.59 -0.37 9.67
C ILE A 191 -16.67 -1.03 11.04
N TYR A 192 -15.92 -2.11 11.21
CA TYR A 192 -15.84 -2.88 12.43
C TYR A 192 -14.42 -2.85 12.98
N LEU A 193 -14.30 -2.85 14.31
CA LEU A 193 -13.03 -2.85 15.03
C LEU A 193 -12.96 -4.07 15.97
N SER A 194 -11.85 -4.77 15.91
CA SER A 194 -11.45 -5.81 16.86
C SER A 194 -10.22 -5.33 17.63
N ARG A 195 -10.07 -5.78 18.89
CA ARG A 195 -8.90 -5.57 19.75
C ARG A 195 -8.33 -6.87 20.33
N ASP A 196 -8.77 -8.01 19.79
CA ASP A 196 -8.45 -9.36 20.25
C ASP A 196 -8.08 -10.28 19.08
N SER A 197 -7.31 -9.76 18.12
CA SER A 197 -6.85 -10.48 16.91
C SER A 197 -8.00 -10.91 15.98
N GLY A 198 -9.15 -10.24 16.05
CA GLY A 198 -10.32 -10.52 15.23
C GLY A 198 -11.26 -11.57 15.82
N ASP A 199 -11.04 -12.03 17.05
CA ASP A 199 -11.96 -12.98 17.69
C ASP A 199 -13.35 -12.37 17.85
N THR A 200 -13.42 -11.08 18.25
CA THR A 200 -14.68 -10.32 18.35
C THR A 200 -14.56 -8.96 17.65
N PHE A 201 -15.61 -8.58 16.95
CA PHE A 201 -15.73 -7.29 16.30
C PHE A 201 -16.89 -6.48 16.87
N LYS A 202 -16.68 -5.19 17.05
CA LYS A 202 -17.71 -4.22 17.36
C LYS A 202 -17.86 -3.21 16.23
N PRO A 203 -19.08 -2.79 15.89
CA PRO A 203 -19.27 -1.75 14.91
C PRO A 203 -18.64 -0.44 15.40
N LEU A 204 -17.78 0.16 14.61
CA LEU A 204 -17.23 1.50 14.81
C LEU A 204 -18.06 2.55 14.07
N LYS A 205 -18.54 2.21 12.87
CA LYS A 205 -19.45 3.01 12.06
C LYS A 205 -20.35 2.08 11.27
N SER A 206 -21.66 2.25 11.39
CA SER A 206 -22.67 1.44 10.73
C SER A 206 -23.52 2.29 9.78
N GLY A 207 -24.30 1.64 8.91
CA GLY A 207 -25.32 2.25 8.09
C GLY A 207 -24.89 2.67 6.69
N ALA A 208 -23.61 2.53 6.33
CA ALA A 208 -23.10 2.79 5.01
C ALA A 208 -22.17 1.67 4.54
N GLN A 209 -22.12 1.39 3.26
CA GLN A 209 -21.11 0.49 2.69
C GLN A 209 -19.72 1.14 2.87
N ALA A 210 -18.87 0.51 3.68
CA ALA A 210 -17.47 0.88 3.81
C ALA A 210 -16.64 0.15 2.74
N VAL A 211 -15.75 0.89 2.10
CA VAL A 211 -14.94 0.41 0.96
C VAL A 211 -13.44 0.46 1.22
N SER A 212 -13.00 1.26 2.19
CA SER A 212 -11.59 1.33 2.60
C SER A 212 -11.45 1.66 4.07
N VAL A 213 -10.33 1.21 4.66
CA VAL A 213 -9.89 1.53 6.02
C VAL A 213 -8.37 1.65 6.06
N PHE A 214 -7.84 2.57 6.88
CA PHE A 214 -6.42 2.77 7.09
C PHE A 214 -6.19 3.38 8.47
N PHE A 215 -5.26 2.84 9.27
CA PHE A 215 -4.82 3.47 10.51
C PHE A 215 -3.75 4.53 10.24
N ASP A 216 -3.86 5.70 10.86
CA ASP A 216 -2.72 6.58 10.98
C ASP A 216 -1.55 5.86 11.66
N LEU A 217 -0.33 6.16 11.24
CA LEU A 217 0.87 5.48 11.76
C LEU A 217 1.10 5.74 13.25
N ASP A 218 0.44 6.75 13.85
CA ASP A 218 0.45 6.96 15.29
C ASP A 218 -0.57 6.09 16.05
N GLY A 219 -1.40 5.34 15.33
CA GLY A 219 -2.41 4.44 15.88
C GLY A 219 -3.62 5.10 16.53
N ARG A 220 -3.73 6.42 16.51
CA ARG A 220 -4.84 7.13 17.21
C ARG A 220 -6.08 7.31 16.37
N HIS A 221 -5.93 7.32 15.07
CA HIS A 221 -7.04 7.55 14.16
C HIS A 221 -7.16 6.44 13.11
N LEU A 222 -8.38 6.24 12.66
CA LEU A 222 -8.71 5.37 11.54
C LEU A 222 -9.36 6.21 10.43
N TRP A 223 -8.85 6.10 9.22
CA TRP A 223 -9.50 6.60 8.02
C TRP A 223 -10.49 5.57 7.51
N GLY A 224 -11.69 6.00 7.17
CA GLY A 224 -12.74 5.14 6.63
C GLY A 224 -13.40 5.75 5.41
N GLY A 225 -13.27 5.07 4.27
CA GLY A 225 -13.98 5.41 3.05
C GLY A 225 -15.33 4.71 2.97
N THR A 226 -16.38 5.43 2.59
CA THR A 226 -17.72 4.86 2.37
C THR A 226 -18.25 5.24 1.00
N TYR A 227 -19.22 4.47 0.50
CA TYR A 227 -19.87 4.72 -0.78
C TYR A 227 -21.40 4.57 -0.65
N GLU A 228 -22.11 5.64 -0.99
CA GLU A 228 -23.58 5.70 -1.08
C GLU A 228 -23.97 6.58 -2.29
N GLY A 229 -23.68 6.07 -3.50
CA GLY A 229 -23.84 6.83 -4.75
C GLY A 229 -22.71 7.82 -5.01
N ARG A 230 -21.95 8.19 -3.98
CA ARG A 230 -20.71 8.95 -4.05
C ARG A 230 -19.72 8.50 -2.98
N GLY A 231 -18.43 8.60 -3.26
CA GLY A 231 -17.39 8.32 -2.29
C GLY A 231 -17.28 9.41 -1.22
N THR A 232 -17.15 9.01 0.03
CA THR A 232 -16.82 9.90 1.15
C THR A 232 -15.64 9.33 1.93
N LEU A 233 -14.93 10.18 2.66
CA LEU A 233 -13.81 9.80 3.51
C LEU A 233 -13.97 10.51 4.87
N ALA A 234 -13.71 9.79 5.94
CA ALA A 234 -13.71 10.34 7.29
C ALA A 234 -12.50 9.85 8.07
N ARG A 235 -12.00 10.67 8.99
CA ARG A 235 -10.98 10.32 9.98
C ARG A 235 -11.66 10.16 11.34
N ILE A 236 -11.53 8.99 11.93
CA ILE A 236 -12.22 8.56 13.16
C ILE A 236 -11.19 8.53 14.29
N ASP A 237 -11.41 9.29 15.34
CA ASP A 237 -10.64 9.21 16.58
C ASP A 237 -11.03 7.94 17.36
N LEU A 238 -10.07 7.05 17.61
CA LEU A 238 -10.33 5.73 18.19
C LEU A 238 -10.64 5.74 19.69
N ALA A 239 -10.31 6.82 20.39
CA ALA A 239 -10.60 6.97 21.81
C ALA A 239 -12.03 7.44 22.03
N SER A 240 -12.49 8.41 21.25
CA SER A 240 -13.84 8.99 21.38
C SER A 240 -14.88 8.39 20.43
N GLY A 241 -14.44 7.70 19.37
CA GLY A 241 -15.32 7.24 18.27
C GLY A 241 -15.80 8.37 17.36
N ARG A 242 -15.35 9.62 17.57
CA ARG A 242 -15.78 10.77 16.79
C ARG A 242 -15.19 10.73 15.38
N ALA A 243 -16.06 10.81 14.37
CA ALA A 243 -15.67 10.90 12.98
C ALA A 243 -15.68 12.36 12.50
N ALA A 244 -14.59 12.80 11.88
CA ALA A 244 -14.49 14.07 11.18
C ALA A 244 -14.44 13.82 9.66
N PRO A 245 -15.28 14.48 8.84
CA PRO A 245 -15.21 14.33 7.39
C PRO A 245 -13.88 14.89 6.87
N VAL A 246 -13.29 14.18 5.93
CA VAL A 246 -12.11 14.61 5.18
C VAL A 246 -12.59 15.08 3.80
N PRO A 247 -12.31 16.33 3.39
CA PRO A 247 -12.64 16.77 2.06
C PRO A 247 -11.85 15.93 1.04
N VAL A 248 -12.54 15.34 0.08
CA VAL A 248 -11.95 14.63 -1.04
C VAL A 248 -12.30 15.35 -2.33
N PRO A 249 -11.49 15.22 -3.40
CA PRO A 249 -11.88 15.70 -4.72
C PRO A 249 -13.25 15.15 -5.11
N GLU A 250 -13.95 15.83 -6.03
CA GLU A 250 -15.20 15.28 -6.58
C GLU A 250 -14.92 13.93 -7.23
N LEU A 251 -15.56 12.89 -6.70
CA LEU A 251 -15.44 11.50 -7.13
C LEU A 251 -16.82 11.00 -7.61
N PRO A 252 -17.31 11.45 -8.76
CA PRO A 252 -18.56 10.97 -9.30
C PRO A 252 -18.44 9.48 -9.64
N GLU A 253 -19.33 8.67 -9.06
CA GLU A 253 -19.34 7.21 -9.24
C GLU A 253 -18.03 6.50 -8.84
N ASP A 254 -17.20 7.14 -8.01
CA ASP A 254 -15.90 6.64 -7.57
C ASP A 254 -15.76 6.79 -6.05
N ALA A 255 -14.79 6.10 -5.45
CA ALA A 255 -14.50 6.17 -4.02
C ALA A 255 -13.01 5.94 -3.75
N VAL A 256 -12.57 6.37 -2.56
CA VAL A 256 -11.21 6.11 -2.07
C VAL A 256 -11.08 4.62 -1.73
N ALA A 257 -10.20 3.94 -2.47
CA ALA A 257 -9.88 2.52 -2.28
C ALA A 257 -8.71 2.32 -1.31
N TYR A 258 -7.71 3.20 -1.35
CA TYR A 258 -6.50 3.11 -0.54
C TYR A 258 -6.10 4.46 0.02
N VAL A 259 -5.55 4.44 1.23
CA VAL A 259 -4.94 5.59 1.91
C VAL A 259 -3.54 5.17 2.36
N ALA A 260 -2.56 6.05 2.23
CA ALA A 260 -1.23 5.87 2.78
C ALA A 260 -0.74 7.16 3.44
N GLN A 261 -0.05 7.04 4.57
CA GLN A 261 0.59 8.14 5.28
C GLN A 261 2.12 8.06 5.11
N ASN A 262 2.76 9.20 4.89
CA ASN A 262 4.20 9.27 4.79
C ASN A 262 4.85 9.09 6.18
N PRO A 263 5.71 8.08 6.38
CA PRO A 263 6.28 7.80 7.69
C PRO A 263 7.29 8.85 8.18
N LYS A 264 7.81 9.67 7.28
CA LYS A 264 8.75 10.76 7.61
C LYS A 264 8.11 12.14 7.63
N ARG A 265 6.96 12.28 7.02
CA ARG A 265 6.16 13.50 6.97
C ARG A 265 4.71 13.18 7.35
N PRO A 266 4.37 13.11 8.65
CA PRO A 266 3.06 12.64 9.11
C PRO A 266 1.85 13.44 8.61
N SER A 267 2.04 14.67 8.14
CA SER A 267 1.01 15.49 7.49
C SER A 267 0.79 15.16 6.01
N GLU A 268 1.68 14.34 5.41
CA GLU A 268 1.59 13.97 4.00
C GLU A 268 0.87 12.63 3.84
N TYR A 269 -0.18 12.65 3.04
CA TYR A 269 -1.00 11.49 2.71
C TYR A 269 -1.11 11.33 1.20
N ALA A 270 -1.33 10.10 0.79
CA ALA A 270 -1.78 9.77 -0.55
C ALA A 270 -3.10 9.01 -0.49
N ILE A 271 -3.98 9.24 -1.46
CA ILE A 271 -5.17 8.41 -1.68
C ILE A 271 -5.17 7.90 -3.12
N ALA A 272 -5.68 6.69 -3.30
CA ALA A 272 -5.98 6.14 -4.61
C ALA A 272 -7.44 5.70 -4.66
N THR A 273 -8.08 5.87 -5.83
CA THR A 273 -9.49 5.57 -6.03
C THR A 273 -9.69 4.29 -6.83
N PHE A 274 -10.91 3.73 -6.83
CA PHE A 274 -11.25 2.57 -7.67
C PHE A 274 -11.12 2.87 -9.17
N GLU A 275 -11.40 4.12 -9.60
CA GLU A 275 -11.19 4.58 -10.98
C GLU A 275 -9.74 4.98 -11.29
N ARG A 276 -8.78 4.57 -10.42
CA ARG A 276 -7.33 4.72 -10.62
C ARG A 276 -6.82 6.15 -10.66
N SER A 277 -7.50 7.07 -10.00
CA SER A 277 -6.98 8.40 -9.74
C SER A 277 -6.16 8.38 -8.45
N VAL A 278 -5.04 9.12 -8.44
CA VAL A 278 -4.14 9.20 -7.28
C VAL A 278 -3.91 10.66 -6.93
N PHE A 279 -4.05 10.97 -5.65
CA PHE A 279 -3.91 12.33 -5.13
C PHE A 279 -2.94 12.37 -3.97
N LEU A 280 -2.23 13.49 -3.81
CA LEU A 280 -1.37 13.79 -2.67
C LEU A 280 -1.94 14.95 -1.86
N SER A 281 -1.87 14.82 -0.54
CA SER A 281 -2.08 15.88 0.43
C SER A 281 -0.80 16.10 1.22
N ARG A 282 -0.50 17.37 1.58
CA ARG A 282 0.62 17.74 2.46
C ARG A 282 0.15 18.43 3.74
N ASP A 283 -1.15 18.48 3.94
CA ASP A 283 -1.83 19.25 4.98
C ASP A 283 -2.89 18.44 5.74
N GLU A 284 -2.57 17.14 5.96
CA GLU A 284 -3.43 16.20 6.69
C GLU A 284 -4.79 15.94 6.02
N GLY A 285 -4.83 15.97 4.67
CA GLY A 285 -6.05 15.71 3.91
C GLY A 285 -6.98 16.89 3.75
N LYS A 286 -6.53 18.12 4.08
CA LYS A 286 -7.34 19.35 3.90
C LYS A 286 -7.43 19.76 2.42
N SER A 287 -6.36 19.50 1.66
CA SER A 287 -6.34 19.70 0.22
C SER A 287 -5.61 18.57 -0.51
N TRP A 288 -5.94 18.36 -1.79
CA TRP A 288 -5.43 17.25 -2.60
C TRP A 288 -4.96 17.72 -3.96
N THR A 289 -3.77 17.28 -4.36
CA THR A 289 -3.18 17.52 -5.67
C THR A 289 -3.22 16.23 -6.49
N PRO A 290 -3.86 16.19 -7.67
CA PRO A 290 -3.86 15.00 -8.51
C PRO A 290 -2.46 14.76 -9.08
N ILE A 291 -1.99 13.51 -9.00
CA ILE A 291 -0.73 13.03 -9.60
C ILE A 291 -0.98 11.94 -10.65
N ALA A 292 -2.14 11.30 -10.63
CA ALA A 292 -2.65 10.46 -11.72
C ALA A 292 -4.16 10.62 -11.81
N GLU A 293 -4.70 10.48 -13.02
CA GLU A 293 -6.12 10.59 -13.28
C GLU A 293 -6.59 9.46 -14.18
N ARG A 294 -7.54 8.68 -13.67
CA ARG A 294 -8.07 7.47 -14.33
C ARG A 294 -6.98 6.56 -14.91
N GLY A 295 -5.92 6.36 -14.12
CA GLY A 295 -4.79 5.52 -14.48
C GLY A 295 -3.70 6.19 -15.31
N ARG A 296 -3.85 7.45 -15.74
CA ARG A 296 -2.82 8.18 -16.48
C ARG A 296 -1.99 9.04 -15.54
N ALA A 297 -0.70 8.86 -15.55
CA ALA A 297 0.26 9.70 -14.83
C ALA A 297 0.17 11.17 -15.27
N ARG A 298 0.30 12.10 -14.33
CA ARG A 298 0.37 13.54 -14.57
C ARG A 298 1.75 14.10 -14.27
#